data_c64aa21ed5efe5488fed8c31814fbb79
#
_entry.id   c64aa21ed5efe5488fed8c31814fbb79
#
_cell.length_a   1.000
_cell.length_b   1.000
_cell.length_c   1.000
_cell.angle_alpha   90.00
_cell.angle_beta   90.00
_cell.angle_gamma   90.00
#
_symmetry.space_group_name_H-M   'P 1'
#
loop_
_entity.id
_entity.type
_entity.pdbx_description
1 polymer ?
#
loop_
_entity_poly.entity_id
_entity_poly.type
_entity_poly.pdbx_seq_one_letter_code
_entity_poly.pdbx_strand_id
1 'polypeptide(L)'
;MATYGIVVEGDYDVAALTEMIKKCQPGEIEIIPRPCRGKDQLMKSFRGFLDSFQYENKGSPVDKALVIRDAGGRDPDELLESMRSRIAGRTYPFEIKFIIIVQELETWLLTDEEAISRVTQSRSGRTVSKVNEDLESIIQPKERLKKILSDAKVP
;
A
#
# COMPACT_ATOMS: atom_id res chain seq x y z
N MET A 1 1.12 -11.62 19.95
CA MET A 1 0.83 -11.30 18.55
C MET A 1 0.45 -9.83 18.44
N ALA A 2 1.09 -9.10 17.54
CA ALA A 2 0.77 -7.70 17.30
C ALA A 2 -0.43 -7.59 16.36
N THR A 3 -1.27 -6.58 16.57
CA THR A 3 -2.46 -6.30 15.75
C THR A 3 -2.30 -4.94 15.09
N TYR A 4 -2.31 -4.93 13.76
CA TYR A 4 -2.17 -3.70 12.98
C TYR A 4 -3.47 -3.42 12.23
N GLY A 5 -4.00 -2.22 12.38
CA GLY A 5 -5.06 -1.72 11.51
C GLY A 5 -4.47 -1.07 10.28
N ILE A 6 -4.97 -1.39 9.11
CA ILE A 6 -4.52 -0.74 7.87
C ILE A 6 -5.70 -0.15 7.10
N VAL A 7 -5.54 1.09 6.67
CA VAL A 7 -6.49 1.77 5.79
C VAL A 7 -5.81 1.92 4.43
N VAL A 8 -6.43 1.39 3.40
CA VAL A 8 -5.87 1.33 2.05
C VAL A 8 -6.90 1.77 1.00
N GLU A 9 -6.43 2.06 -0.21
CA GLU A 9 -7.29 2.59 -1.27
C GLU A 9 -8.30 1.58 -1.83
N GLY A 10 -7.95 0.30 -1.87
CA GLY A 10 -8.83 -0.71 -2.44
C GLY A 10 -8.52 -2.12 -1.99
N ASP A 11 -9.41 -3.06 -2.36
CA ASP A 11 -9.32 -4.47 -1.97
C ASP A 11 -8.04 -5.14 -2.47
N TYR A 12 -7.58 -4.76 -3.65
CA TYR A 12 -6.38 -5.34 -4.26
C TYR A 12 -5.11 -5.00 -3.47
N ASP A 13 -5.09 -3.85 -2.83
CA ASP A 13 -3.94 -3.40 -2.05
C ASP A 13 -3.79 -4.20 -0.74
N VAL A 14 -4.89 -4.72 -0.21
CA VAL A 14 -4.91 -5.46 1.06
C VAL A 14 -3.98 -6.67 1.01
N ALA A 15 -4.10 -7.51 -0.01
CA ALA A 15 -3.31 -8.73 -0.11
C ALA A 15 -1.82 -8.43 -0.25
N ALA A 16 -1.45 -7.53 -1.15
CA ALA A 16 -0.06 -7.16 -1.38
C ALA A 16 0.58 -6.53 -0.14
N LEU A 17 -0.09 -5.57 0.46
CA LEU A 17 0.43 -4.87 1.65
C LEU A 17 0.49 -5.77 2.88
N THR A 18 -0.49 -6.65 3.06
CA THR A 18 -0.48 -7.64 4.15
C THR A 18 0.76 -8.52 4.07
N GLU A 19 1.06 -9.06 2.89
CA GLU A 19 2.25 -9.89 2.69
C GLU A 19 3.55 -9.11 2.92
N MET A 20 3.61 -7.87 2.44
CA MET A 20 4.78 -7.02 2.65
C MET A 20 5.01 -6.71 4.13
N ILE A 21 3.96 -6.35 4.85
CA ILE A 21 4.04 -6.05 6.28
C ILE A 21 4.51 -7.27 7.07
N LYS A 22 3.93 -8.44 6.80
CA LYS A 22 4.30 -9.69 7.45
C LYS A 22 5.76 -10.07 7.22
N LYS A 23 6.27 -9.81 6.02
CA LYS A 23 7.68 -10.08 5.71
C LYS A 23 8.64 -9.09 6.39
N CYS A 24 8.20 -7.87 6.64
CA CYS A 24 9.03 -6.84 7.25
C CYS A 24 9.07 -6.91 8.77
N GLN A 25 8.12 -7.61 9.39
CA GLN A 25 8.01 -7.66 10.85
C GLN A 25 8.32 -9.04 11.38
N PRO A 26 9.19 -9.16 12.41
CA PRO A 26 9.42 -10.45 13.06
C PRO A 26 8.19 -10.84 13.89
N GLY A 27 7.88 -12.13 13.90
CA GLY A 27 6.78 -12.68 14.68
C GLY A 27 5.44 -12.65 13.96
N GLU A 28 4.42 -13.10 14.66
CA GLU A 28 3.06 -13.15 14.14
C GLU A 28 2.38 -11.78 14.22
N ILE A 29 1.70 -11.41 13.14
CA ILE A 29 0.95 -10.17 13.05
C ILE A 29 -0.45 -10.49 12.55
N GLU A 30 -1.44 -9.93 13.23
CA GLU A 30 -2.81 -9.88 12.74
C GLU A 30 -3.03 -8.54 12.04
N ILE A 31 -3.57 -8.59 10.83
CA ILE A 31 -3.91 -7.39 10.05
C ILE A 31 -5.42 -7.22 10.04
N ILE A 32 -5.88 -6.04 10.41
CA ILE A 32 -7.28 -5.63 10.30
C ILE A 32 -7.38 -4.63 9.16
N PRO A 33 -7.81 -5.07 7.95
CA PRO A 33 -7.84 -4.20 6.79
C PRO A 33 -9.12 -3.37 6.73
N ARG A 34 -8.99 -2.15 6.22
CA ARG A 34 -10.11 -1.27 5.90
C ARG A 34 -9.88 -0.71 4.48
N PRO A 35 -10.26 -1.47 3.46
CA PRO A 35 -10.14 -0.99 2.09
C PRO A 35 -11.21 0.08 1.82
N CYS A 36 -10.82 1.09 1.08
CA CYS A 36 -11.69 2.16 0.64
C CYS A 36 -12.02 1.98 -0.84
N ARG A 37 -12.83 2.86 -1.41
CA ARG A 37 -13.14 2.88 -2.83
C ARG A 37 -12.40 4.04 -3.50
N GLY A 38 -11.07 3.99 -3.48
CA GLY A 38 -10.22 4.99 -4.07
C GLY A 38 -9.71 6.05 -3.09
N LYS A 39 -8.90 6.96 -3.63
CA LYS A 39 -8.19 7.98 -2.86
C LYS A 39 -9.12 8.95 -2.15
N ASP A 40 -10.19 9.37 -2.81
CA ASP A 40 -11.14 10.33 -2.25
C ASP A 40 -11.91 9.73 -1.07
N GLN A 41 -12.33 8.48 -1.19
CA GLN A 41 -13.00 7.79 -0.09
C GLN A 41 -12.04 7.53 1.07
N LEU A 42 -10.79 7.19 0.80
CA LEU A 42 -9.78 7.05 1.84
C LEU A 42 -9.64 8.34 2.62
N MET A 43 -9.50 9.48 1.94
CA MET A 43 -9.36 10.79 2.59
C MET A 43 -10.57 11.18 3.42
N LYS A 44 -11.76 10.77 3.03
CA LYS A 44 -12.99 11.02 3.80
C LYS A 44 -13.15 10.08 4.98
N SER A 45 -12.67 8.85 4.88
CA SER A 45 -13.02 7.75 5.80
C SER A 45 -11.92 7.37 6.78
N PHE A 46 -10.64 7.68 6.50
CA PHE A 46 -9.56 7.14 7.32
C PHE A 46 -9.65 7.55 8.78
N ARG A 47 -10.12 8.75 9.06
CA ARG A 47 -10.29 9.23 10.44
C ARG A 47 -11.30 8.40 11.21
N GLY A 48 -12.43 8.06 10.58
CA GLY A 48 -13.43 7.19 11.19
C GLY A 48 -12.88 5.78 11.46
N PHE A 49 -12.09 5.26 10.56
CA PHE A 49 -11.44 3.95 10.76
C PHE A 49 -10.42 4.01 11.90
N LEU A 50 -9.63 5.07 12.00
CA LEU A 50 -8.73 5.26 13.14
C LEU A 50 -9.49 5.29 14.45
N ASP A 51 -10.63 5.97 14.49
CA ASP A 51 -11.48 6.00 15.68
C ASP A 51 -11.95 4.57 16.04
N SER A 52 -12.34 3.76 15.04
CA SER A 52 -12.80 2.39 15.29
C SER A 52 -11.66 1.46 15.74
N PHE A 53 -10.45 1.70 15.31
CA PHE A 53 -9.28 0.89 15.70
C PHE A 53 -8.99 0.92 17.21
N GLN A 54 -9.58 1.84 17.94
CA GLN A 54 -9.47 1.86 19.40
C GLN A 54 -10.12 0.64 20.06
N TYR A 55 -10.98 -0.09 19.34
CA TYR A 55 -11.77 -1.21 19.89
C TYR A 55 -11.67 -2.49 19.06
N GLU A 56 -10.94 -2.49 17.96
CA GLU A 56 -10.93 -3.59 16.99
C GLU A 56 -10.08 -4.80 17.41
N ASN A 57 -9.24 -4.66 18.41
CA ASN A 57 -8.47 -5.76 18.96
C ASN A 57 -9.22 -6.37 20.15
N LYS A 58 -10.31 -7.10 19.86
CA LYS A 58 -11.16 -7.75 20.89
C LYS A 58 -11.65 -6.76 21.97
N GLY A 59 -12.07 -5.58 21.53
CA GLY A 59 -12.51 -4.50 22.41
C GLY A 59 -11.39 -3.59 22.93
N SER A 60 -10.15 -3.88 22.56
CA SER A 60 -8.96 -3.08 22.92
C SER A 60 -8.40 -2.38 21.69
N PRO A 61 -7.51 -1.39 21.88
CA PRO A 61 -6.88 -0.74 20.73
C PRO A 61 -5.96 -1.69 19.95
N VAL A 62 -5.82 -1.46 18.66
CA VAL A 62 -4.75 -2.08 17.86
C VAL A 62 -3.39 -1.58 18.36
N ASP A 63 -2.33 -2.30 18.03
CA ASP A 63 -0.98 -1.89 18.44
C ASP A 63 -0.43 -0.77 17.55
N LYS A 64 -0.80 -0.77 16.28
CA LYS A 64 -0.38 0.25 15.30
C LYS A 64 -1.42 0.40 14.21
N ALA A 65 -1.56 1.61 13.69
CA ALA A 65 -2.39 1.87 12.53
C ALA A 65 -1.56 2.45 11.39
N LEU A 66 -1.81 1.96 10.19
CA LEU A 66 -1.18 2.44 8.97
C LEU A 66 -2.26 2.97 8.03
N VAL A 67 -2.06 4.17 7.52
CA VAL A 67 -2.90 4.73 6.46
C VAL A 67 -2.02 4.87 5.23
N ILE A 68 -2.33 4.13 4.19
CA ILE A 68 -1.47 3.95 3.03
C ILE A 68 -2.21 4.38 1.78
N ARG A 69 -1.65 5.33 1.05
CA ARG A 69 -2.22 5.77 -0.22
C ARG A 69 -1.14 6.08 -1.24
N ASP A 70 -1.52 6.04 -2.50
CA ASP A 70 -0.67 6.47 -3.60
C ASP A 70 -0.70 8.01 -3.71
N ALA A 71 0.43 8.60 -4.08
CA ALA A 71 0.49 10.04 -4.35
C ALA A 71 -0.25 10.39 -5.64
N GLY A 72 -0.20 9.51 -6.63
CA GLY A 72 -0.87 9.73 -7.91
C GLY A 72 -0.38 10.97 -8.64
N GLY A 73 0.92 11.25 -8.57
CA GLY A 73 1.52 12.43 -9.20
C GLY A 73 1.44 13.71 -8.37
N ARG A 74 0.82 13.68 -7.18
CA ARG A 74 0.77 14.82 -6.27
C ARG A 74 2.01 14.86 -5.38
N ASP A 75 2.28 16.03 -4.80
CA ASP A 75 3.38 16.20 -3.85
C ASP A 75 3.14 15.37 -2.59
N PRO A 76 4.01 14.38 -2.28
CA PRO A 76 3.86 13.54 -1.10
C PRO A 76 3.86 14.31 0.22
N ASP A 77 4.66 15.37 0.33
CA ASP A 77 4.75 16.16 1.57
C ASP A 77 3.46 16.95 1.83
N GLU A 78 2.85 17.50 0.79
CA GLU A 78 1.56 18.18 0.91
C GLU A 78 0.44 17.21 1.30
N LEU A 79 0.44 16.01 0.72
CA LEU A 79 -0.52 14.97 1.08
C LEU A 79 -0.38 14.55 2.54
N LEU A 80 0.85 14.35 2.98
CA LEU A 80 1.14 13.95 4.36
C LEU A 80 0.66 15.02 5.36
N GLU A 81 0.93 16.29 5.05
CA GLU A 81 0.47 17.41 5.87
C GLU A 81 -1.05 17.48 5.90
N SER A 82 -1.71 17.29 4.77
CA SER A 82 -3.18 17.25 4.69
C SER A 82 -3.75 16.14 5.56
N MET A 83 -3.15 14.95 5.54
CA MET A 83 -3.61 13.83 6.34
C MET A 83 -3.40 14.07 7.83
N ARG A 84 -2.25 14.58 8.22
CA ARG A 84 -1.95 14.92 9.61
C ARG A 84 -2.91 15.99 10.15
N SER A 85 -3.25 16.98 9.33
CA SER A 85 -4.16 18.07 9.75
C SER A 85 -5.57 17.55 10.06
N ARG A 86 -6.00 16.48 9.41
CA ARG A 86 -7.33 15.91 9.62
C ARG A 86 -7.50 15.23 10.97
N ILE A 87 -6.41 14.83 11.62
CA ILE A 87 -6.42 14.23 12.96
C ILE A 87 -5.80 15.15 14.01
N ALA A 88 -5.47 16.38 13.65
CA ALA A 88 -4.94 17.35 14.58
C ALA A 88 -5.89 17.57 15.78
N GLY A 89 -5.35 17.60 16.98
CA GLY A 89 -6.14 17.74 18.20
C GLY A 89 -6.76 16.44 18.73
N ARG A 90 -6.58 15.32 18.01
CA ARG A 90 -7.03 14.00 18.47
C ARG A 90 -5.85 13.21 19.04
N THR A 91 -6.12 12.43 20.09
CA THR A 91 -5.12 11.55 20.69
C THR A 91 -5.59 10.09 20.54
N TYR A 92 -4.72 9.25 20.04
CA TYR A 92 -5.00 7.82 19.86
C TYR A 92 -4.08 7.00 20.75
N PRO A 93 -4.56 5.85 21.28
CA PRO A 93 -3.77 4.98 22.16
C PRO A 93 -2.80 4.07 21.41
N PHE A 94 -2.54 4.33 20.14
CA PHE A 94 -1.63 3.56 19.29
C PHE A 94 -0.86 4.51 18.37
N GLU A 95 0.26 4.03 17.87
CA GLU A 95 1.05 4.75 16.88
C GLU A 95 0.33 4.75 15.52
N ILE A 96 0.31 5.90 14.87
CA ILE A 96 -0.25 6.07 13.53
C ILE A 96 0.87 6.43 12.58
N LYS A 97 0.97 5.69 11.48
CA LYS A 97 1.88 5.99 10.38
C LYS A 97 1.10 6.28 9.11
N PHE A 98 1.36 7.44 8.52
CA PHE A 98 0.87 7.76 7.18
C PHE A 98 1.97 7.42 6.18
N ILE A 99 1.64 6.58 5.20
CA ILE A 99 2.57 6.13 4.20
C ILE A 99 2.07 6.57 2.83
N ILE A 100 2.86 7.38 2.16
CA ILE A 100 2.57 7.85 0.80
C ILE A 100 3.49 7.12 -0.15
N ILE A 101 2.90 6.34 -1.05
CA ILE A 101 3.65 5.66 -2.11
C ILE A 101 3.76 6.63 -3.28
N VAL A 102 5.00 6.98 -3.64
CA VAL A 102 5.22 7.87 -4.78
C VAL A 102 4.73 7.18 -6.05
N GLN A 103 3.85 7.83 -6.78
CA GLN A 103 3.09 7.31 -7.91
C GLN A 103 2.03 6.30 -7.46
N GLU A 104 2.29 5.01 -7.55
CA GLU A 104 1.34 3.94 -7.25
C GLU A 104 2.04 2.75 -6.59
N LEU A 105 1.27 1.85 -5.98
CA LEU A 105 1.79 0.62 -5.37
C LEU A 105 2.61 -0.19 -6.37
N GLU A 106 2.20 -0.18 -7.63
CA GLU A 106 2.88 -0.87 -8.71
C GLU A 106 4.33 -0.41 -8.91
N THR A 107 4.68 0.80 -8.46
CA THR A 107 6.08 1.27 -8.45
C THR A 107 6.96 0.32 -7.64
N TRP A 108 6.48 -0.14 -6.50
CA TRP A 108 7.22 -1.08 -5.68
C TRP A 108 7.34 -2.46 -6.33
N LEU A 109 6.32 -2.89 -7.07
CA LEU A 109 6.35 -4.15 -7.80
C LEU A 109 7.38 -4.13 -8.92
N LEU A 110 7.62 -2.97 -9.54
CA LEU A 110 8.61 -2.82 -10.61
C LEU A 110 10.05 -2.94 -10.10
N THR A 111 10.28 -2.90 -8.78
CA THR A 111 11.64 -3.08 -8.23
C THR A 111 12.14 -4.52 -8.32
N ASP A 112 11.24 -5.49 -8.45
CA ASP A 112 11.58 -6.92 -8.46
C ASP A 112 11.39 -7.52 -9.84
N GLU A 113 12.37 -7.30 -10.71
CA GLU A 113 12.40 -7.87 -12.06
C GLU A 113 12.47 -9.40 -12.05
N GLU A 114 13.11 -9.96 -11.02
CA GLU A 114 13.24 -11.43 -10.88
C GLU A 114 11.88 -12.05 -10.59
N ALA A 115 11.07 -11.46 -9.72
CA ALA A 115 9.73 -11.94 -9.44
C ALA A 115 8.84 -11.84 -10.68
N ILE A 116 8.92 -10.72 -11.42
CA ILE A 116 8.19 -10.55 -12.68
C ILE A 116 8.63 -11.61 -13.70
N SER A 117 9.94 -11.83 -13.83
CA SER A 117 10.48 -12.84 -14.74
C SER A 117 10.02 -14.25 -14.37
N ARG A 118 9.96 -14.59 -13.11
CA ARG A 118 9.43 -15.91 -12.68
C ARG A 118 8.00 -16.13 -13.13
N VAL A 119 7.14 -15.11 -13.02
CA VAL A 119 5.76 -15.20 -13.50
C VAL A 119 5.72 -15.35 -15.03
N THR A 120 6.48 -14.54 -15.75
CA THR A 120 6.49 -14.62 -17.22
C THR A 120 7.08 -15.93 -17.73
N GLN A 121 8.13 -16.46 -17.09
CA GLN A 121 8.70 -17.77 -17.45
C GLN A 121 7.71 -18.92 -17.21
N SER A 122 6.99 -18.92 -16.10
CA SER A 122 6.05 -19.99 -15.81
C SER A 122 4.84 -19.98 -16.75
N ARG A 123 4.48 -18.82 -17.33
CA ARG A 123 3.29 -18.67 -18.20
C ARG A 123 3.62 -18.63 -19.68
N SER A 124 4.74 -18.06 -20.07
CA SER A 124 5.11 -17.85 -21.47
C SER A 124 6.53 -18.30 -21.82
N GLY A 125 7.33 -18.74 -20.85
CA GLY A 125 8.72 -19.12 -21.04
C GLY A 125 9.66 -17.95 -21.31
N ARG A 126 9.23 -16.71 -21.09
CA ARG A 126 10.01 -15.51 -21.36
C ARG A 126 10.42 -14.80 -20.08
N THR A 127 11.58 -14.15 -20.14
CA THR A 127 12.06 -13.25 -19.10
C THR A 127 11.75 -11.80 -19.49
N VAL A 128 11.71 -10.92 -18.49
CA VAL A 128 11.55 -9.48 -18.72
C VAL A 128 12.86 -8.74 -18.50
N SER A 129 13.01 -7.62 -19.20
CA SER A 129 14.16 -6.75 -19.01
C SER A 129 14.04 -5.96 -17.71
N LYS A 130 15.20 -5.61 -17.16
CA LYS A 130 15.27 -4.72 -15.99
C LYS A 130 14.71 -3.34 -16.35
N VAL A 131 13.97 -2.75 -15.41
CA VAL A 131 13.55 -1.36 -15.52
C VAL A 131 14.73 -0.49 -15.10
N ASN A 132 15.27 0.29 -16.03
CA ASN A 132 16.46 1.13 -15.82
C ASN A 132 16.14 2.59 -15.49
N GLU A 133 14.88 2.92 -15.38
CA GLU A 133 14.43 4.27 -15.03
C GLU A 133 14.37 4.44 -13.51
N ASP A 134 14.42 5.69 -13.04
CA ASP A 134 14.09 5.98 -11.67
C ASP A 134 12.61 5.59 -11.45
N LEU A 135 12.38 4.59 -10.61
CA LEU A 135 11.05 4.02 -10.42
C LEU A 135 10.04 5.03 -9.89
N GLU A 136 10.48 5.94 -9.04
CA GLU A 136 9.58 6.98 -8.50
C GLU A 136 9.23 8.05 -9.52
N SER A 137 9.99 8.15 -10.62
CA SER A 137 9.69 9.07 -11.72
C SER A 137 8.78 8.48 -12.78
N ILE A 138 8.52 7.16 -12.76
CA ILE A 138 7.64 6.50 -13.72
C ILE A 138 6.20 6.99 -13.49
N ILE A 139 5.63 7.60 -14.52
CA ILE A 139 4.22 8.00 -14.52
C ILE A 139 3.37 6.80 -14.93
N GLN A 140 2.29 6.55 -14.19
CA GLN A 140 1.40 5.41 -14.43
C GLN A 140 2.10 4.05 -14.35
N PRO A 141 2.71 3.67 -13.21
CA PRO A 141 3.45 2.42 -13.10
C PRO A 141 2.59 1.17 -13.34
N LYS A 142 1.29 1.23 -13.04
CA LYS A 142 0.35 0.15 -13.35
C LYS A 142 0.31 -0.14 -14.85
N GLU A 143 0.23 0.89 -15.67
CA GLU A 143 0.21 0.75 -17.12
C GLU A 143 1.58 0.25 -17.62
N ARG A 144 2.66 0.71 -17.01
CA ARG A 144 4.01 0.22 -17.33
C ARG A 144 4.15 -1.27 -17.03
N LEU A 145 3.66 -1.71 -15.86
CA LEU A 145 3.67 -3.12 -15.49
C LEU A 145 2.83 -3.97 -16.45
N LYS A 146 1.64 -3.50 -16.80
CA LYS A 146 0.77 -4.17 -17.79
C LYS A 146 1.48 -4.34 -19.12
N LYS A 147 2.19 -3.31 -19.58
CA LYS A 147 2.94 -3.36 -20.84
C LYS A 147 4.06 -4.39 -20.76
N ILE A 148 4.82 -4.43 -19.67
CA ILE A 148 5.91 -5.40 -19.48
C ILE A 148 5.35 -6.82 -19.55
N LEU A 149 4.24 -7.09 -18.86
CA LEU A 149 3.61 -8.42 -18.87
C LEU A 149 3.05 -8.76 -20.25
N SER A 150 2.45 -7.80 -20.94
CA SER A 150 1.93 -7.98 -22.30
C SER A 150 3.05 -8.28 -23.29
N ASP A 151 4.17 -7.54 -23.24
CA ASP A 151 5.33 -7.76 -24.11
C ASP A 151 5.95 -9.15 -23.89
N ALA A 152 5.85 -9.69 -22.68
CA ALA A 152 6.25 -11.06 -22.37
C ALA A 152 5.14 -12.10 -22.63
N LYS A 153 4.01 -11.68 -23.22
CA LYS A 153 2.86 -12.52 -23.58
C LYS A 153 2.22 -13.27 -22.40
N VAL A 154 2.17 -12.62 -21.26
CA VAL A 154 1.42 -13.10 -20.10
C VAL A 154 -0.02 -12.59 -20.24
N PRO A 155 -1.05 -13.47 -20.17
CA PRO A 155 -2.43 -13.06 -20.29
C PRO A 155 -2.93 -12.22 -19.10
#